data_0e2dda3242a15b067b0f8071d3a29f6f
#
_entry.id   0e2dda3242a15b067b0f8071d3a29f6f
#
_cell.length_a   1.000
_cell.length_b   1.000
_cell.length_c   1.000
_cell.angle_alpha   90.00
_cell.angle_beta   90.00
_cell.angle_gamma   90.00
#
_symmetry.space_group_name_H-M   'P 1'
#
loop_
_entity.id
_entity.type
_entity.pdbx_description
1 polymer ?
#
loop_
_entity_poly.entity_id
_entity_poly.type
_entity_poly.pdbx_seq_one_letter_code
_entity_poly.pdbx_strand_id
1 'polypeptide(L)'
;MGLILFPGDGDNSSPDATWSCVRFHSFRQRLARSEGFDLCEMWGFGGERPWSDVSTVLEPLLDHPDVGGDELSPAKCKVMLPRMEAIAEEWATGSDDPLLHQHIEDASNLAEVLQFCVDVRVPLLFG
;
A
#
# COMPACT_ATOMS: atom_id res chain seq x y z
N MET A 1 10.07 15.40 0.05
CA MET A 1 8.62 15.51 -0.11
C MET A 1 7.93 14.26 0.39
N GLY A 2 6.77 14.45 0.98
CA GLY A 2 5.98 13.34 1.49
C GLY A 2 4.73 13.09 0.67
N LEU A 3 4.10 11.96 0.93
CA LEU A 3 2.80 11.63 0.36
C LEU A 3 1.86 11.16 1.47
N ILE A 4 0.58 11.25 1.21
CA ILE A 4 -0.46 10.85 2.16
C ILE A 4 -1.52 10.03 1.40
N LEU A 5 -1.93 8.91 2.00
CA LEU A 5 -3.06 8.12 1.54
C LEU A 5 -4.20 8.35 2.53
N PHE A 6 -5.36 8.78 2.04
CA PHE A 6 -6.47 9.18 2.89
C PHE A 6 -7.82 8.87 2.25
N PRO A 7 -8.87 8.70 3.08
CA PRO A 7 -10.22 8.48 2.55
C PRO A 7 -10.77 9.73 1.84
N GLY A 8 -11.46 9.53 0.74
CA GLY A 8 -12.06 10.61 -0.04
C GLY A 8 -13.42 11.07 0.51
N ASP A 9 -13.51 11.27 1.82
CA ASP A 9 -14.75 11.70 2.49
C ASP A 9 -14.79 13.19 2.83
N GLY A 10 -13.69 13.92 2.56
CA GLY A 10 -13.59 15.34 2.87
C GLY A 10 -13.43 15.67 4.34
N ASP A 11 -13.21 14.69 5.21
CA ASP A 11 -13.09 14.89 6.65
C ASP A 11 -11.61 14.75 7.07
N ASN A 12 -11.06 15.83 7.64
CA ASN A 12 -9.67 15.87 8.08
C ASN A 12 -9.41 15.04 9.34
N SER A 13 -10.45 14.56 10.02
CA SER A 13 -10.31 13.73 11.21
C SER A 13 -10.30 12.23 10.89
N SER A 14 -10.51 11.85 9.64
CA SER A 14 -10.47 10.46 9.21
C SER A 14 -9.05 9.91 9.27
N PRO A 15 -8.88 8.57 9.45
CA PRO A 15 -7.54 7.99 9.48
C PRO A 15 -6.80 8.20 8.17
N ASP A 16 -5.49 8.40 8.27
CA ASP A 16 -4.63 8.55 7.11
C ASP A 16 -3.31 7.82 7.35
N ALA A 17 -2.53 7.65 6.28
CA ALA A 17 -1.19 7.08 6.36
C ALA A 17 -0.24 7.97 5.55
N THR A 18 0.88 8.35 6.16
CA THR A 18 1.84 9.27 5.55
C THR A 18 3.22 8.64 5.47
N TRP A 19 3.94 8.96 4.40
CA TRP A 19 5.32 8.52 4.17
C TRP A 19 6.13 9.60 3.49
N SER A 20 7.46 9.55 3.65
CA SER A 20 8.35 10.15 2.68
C SER A 20 8.32 9.29 1.41
N CYS A 21 8.70 9.85 0.26
CA CYS A 21 8.71 9.07 -0.99
C CYS A 21 9.68 7.88 -0.91
N VAL A 22 10.83 8.06 -0.25
CA VAL A 22 11.81 6.99 -0.06
C VAL A 22 11.24 5.86 0.80
N ARG A 23 10.59 6.19 1.91
CA ARG A 23 9.99 5.19 2.80
C ARG A 23 8.83 4.45 2.12
N PHE A 24 8.02 5.16 1.36
CA PHE A 24 6.91 4.54 0.63
C PHE A 24 7.43 3.55 -0.42
N HIS A 25 8.50 3.92 -1.12
CA HIS A 25 9.14 3.03 -2.08
C HIS A 25 9.68 1.75 -1.40
N SER A 26 10.37 1.90 -0.26
CA SER A 26 10.85 0.75 0.53
C SER A 26 9.70 -0.14 1.00
N PHE A 27 8.60 0.47 1.44
CA PHE A 27 7.42 -0.25 1.88
C PHE A 27 6.82 -1.07 0.73
N ARG A 28 6.66 -0.45 -0.44
CA ARG A 28 6.14 -1.15 -1.63
C ARG A 28 7.08 -2.26 -2.10
N GLN A 29 8.40 -2.07 -2.00
CA GLN A 29 9.35 -3.13 -2.33
C GLN A 29 9.18 -4.35 -1.43
N ARG A 30 8.97 -4.13 -0.14
CA ARG A 30 8.74 -5.24 0.80
C ARG A 30 7.41 -5.93 0.52
N LEU A 31 6.36 -5.18 0.21
CA LEU A 31 5.07 -5.75 -0.20
C LEU A 31 5.23 -6.63 -1.44
N ALA A 32 5.95 -6.14 -2.45
CA ALA A 32 6.18 -6.91 -3.68
C ALA A 32 6.90 -8.22 -3.40
N ARG A 33 7.92 -8.21 -2.54
CA ARG A 33 8.63 -9.42 -2.13
C ARG A 33 7.72 -10.41 -1.44
N SER A 34 6.81 -9.92 -0.60
CA SER A 34 5.81 -10.77 0.06
C SER A 34 4.85 -11.39 -0.95
N GLU A 35 4.67 -10.77 -2.11
CA GLU A 35 3.85 -11.30 -3.21
C GLU A 35 4.67 -12.08 -4.24
N GLY A 36 5.96 -12.30 -3.97
CA GLY A 36 6.80 -13.19 -4.76
C GLY A 36 7.54 -12.56 -5.95
N PHE A 37 7.68 -11.23 -5.96
CA PHE A 37 8.42 -10.56 -7.04
C PHE A 37 9.19 -9.36 -6.52
N ASP A 38 10.12 -8.83 -7.34
CA ASP A 38 10.88 -7.62 -7.01
C ASP A 38 10.28 -6.42 -7.75
N LEU A 39 9.95 -5.36 -7.00
CA LEU A 39 9.34 -4.17 -7.58
C LEU A 39 10.24 -3.51 -8.62
N CYS A 40 11.56 -3.50 -8.39
CA CYS A 40 12.52 -2.88 -9.31
C CYS A 40 12.64 -3.57 -10.67
N GLU A 41 12.10 -4.79 -10.82
CA GLU A 41 12.03 -5.49 -12.10
C GLU A 41 10.84 -5.05 -12.94
N MET A 42 9.88 -4.37 -12.32
CA MET A 42 8.60 -4.05 -12.96
C MET A 42 8.69 -2.79 -13.81
N TRP A 43 7.91 -2.78 -14.88
CA TRP A 43 7.77 -1.62 -15.73
C TRP A 43 7.28 -0.42 -14.92
N GLY A 44 7.94 0.71 -15.08
CA GLY A 44 7.66 1.92 -14.30
C GLY A 44 8.51 2.07 -13.05
N PHE A 45 9.26 1.02 -12.65
CA PHE A 45 10.11 1.02 -11.46
C PHE A 45 11.58 0.68 -11.78
N GLY A 46 11.98 0.92 -13.02
CA GLY A 46 13.35 0.70 -13.48
C GLY A 46 13.56 -0.59 -14.25
N GLY A 47 12.56 -1.46 -14.31
CA GLY A 47 12.62 -2.72 -15.05
C GLY A 47 11.71 -2.72 -16.27
N GLU A 48 11.66 -3.85 -16.94
CA GLU A 48 10.87 -4.02 -18.15
C GLU A 48 9.81 -5.11 -18.03
N ARG A 49 9.70 -5.75 -16.86
CA ARG A 49 8.75 -6.83 -16.64
C ARG A 49 7.32 -6.27 -16.65
N PRO A 50 6.42 -6.81 -17.49
CA PRO A 50 5.04 -6.31 -17.53
C PRO A 50 4.27 -6.71 -16.27
N TRP A 51 3.37 -5.86 -15.82
CA TRP A 51 2.52 -6.15 -14.65
C TRP A 51 1.62 -7.37 -14.86
N SER A 52 1.35 -7.73 -16.10
CA SER A 52 0.57 -8.94 -16.41
C SER A 52 1.29 -10.24 -16.04
N ASP A 53 2.61 -10.21 -15.79
CA ASP A 53 3.39 -11.37 -15.35
C ASP A 53 3.18 -11.70 -13.88
N VAL A 54 2.64 -10.79 -13.09
CA VAL A 54 2.40 -10.98 -11.67
C VAL A 54 0.91 -11.01 -11.39
N SER A 55 0.52 -11.74 -10.35
CA SER A 55 -0.88 -11.84 -9.94
C SER A 55 -0.95 -11.50 -8.45
N THR A 56 -1.39 -10.29 -8.13
CA THR A 56 -1.55 -9.84 -6.76
C THR A 56 -2.75 -8.90 -6.65
N VAL A 57 -3.49 -9.02 -5.56
CA VAL A 57 -4.59 -8.10 -5.26
C VAL A 57 -4.07 -6.71 -4.90
N LEU A 58 -2.77 -6.57 -4.60
CA LEU A 58 -2.13 -5.31 -4.25
C LEU A 58 -1.66 -4.51 -5.47
N GLU A 59 -1.84 -5.02 -6.70
CA GLU A 59 -1.42 -4.33 -7.91
C GLU A 59 -1.88 -2.87 -7.97
N PRO A 60 -3.14 -2.53 -7.62
CA PRO A 60 -3.59 -1.13 -7.67
C PRO A 60 -2.79 -0.19 -6.78
N LEU A 61 -2.24 -0.70 -5.68
CA LEU A 61 -1.36 0.07 -4.79
C LEU A 61 0.08 0.08 -5.29
N LEU A 62 0.58 -1.07 -5.76
CA LEU A 62 1.98 -1.23 -6.17
C LEU A 62 2.27 -0.54 -7.50
N ASP A 63 1.33 -0.59 -8.44
CA ASP A 63 1.46 0.01 -9.77
C ASP A 63 0.80 1.39 -9.82
N HIS A 64 0.95 2.18 -8.76
CA HIS A 64 0.34 3.50 -8.64
C HIS A 64 1.43 4.57 -8.57
N PRO A 65 1.24 5.75 -9.19
CA PRO A 65 2.17 6.87 -8.98
C PRO A 65 2.25 7.25 -7.50
N ASP A 66 3.39 7.78 -7.08
CA ASP A 66 3.60 8.18 -5.69
C ASP A 66 2.60 9.27 -5.26
N VAL A 67 2.32 10.21 -6.15
CA VAL A 67 1.43 11.34 -5.86
C VAL A 67 0.45 11.50 -7.03
N GLY A 68 -0.80 11.75 -6.70
CA GLY A 68 -1.84 11.92 -7.70
C GLY A 68 -2.28 10.60 -8.31
N GLY A 69 -2.63 10.60 -9.59
CA GLY A 69 -3.15 9.43 -10.26
C GLY A 69 -4.61 9.14 -9.92
N ASP A 70 -5.07 7.97 -10.31
CA ASP A 70 -6.47 7.58 -10.08
C ASP A 70 -6.70 7.16 -8.63
N GLU A 71 -7.87 7.48 -8.11
CA GLU A 71 -8.31 6.99 -6.80
C GLU A 71 -8.54 5.48 -6.84
N LEU A 72 -8.38 4.83 -5.68
CA LEU A 72 -8.72 3.42 -5.55
C LEU A 72 -10.13 3.29 -5.01
N SER A 73 -11.01 2.66 -5.78
CA SER A 73 -12.42 2.50 -5.41
C SER A 73 -12.59 1.71 -4.11
N PRO A 74 -13.72 1.88 -3.40
CA PRO A 74 -14.01 1.06 -2.22
C PRO A 74 -13.96 -0.44 -2.50
N ALA A 75 -14.34 -0.86 -3.70
CA ALA A 75 -14.27 -2.28 -4.10
C ALA A 75 -12.82 -2.78 -4.14
N LYS A 76 -11.90 -1.97 -4.67
CA LYS A 76 -10.47 -2.30 -4.67
C LYS A 76 -9.90 -2.34 -3.25
N CYS A 77 -10.29 -1.38 -2.40
CA CYS A 77 -9.89 -1.35 -1.00
C CYS A 77 -10.35 -2.64 -0.28
N LYS A 78 -11.58 -3.07 -0.54
CA LYS A 78 -12.14 -4.29 0.05
C LYS A 78 -11.36 -5.54 -0.34
N VAL A 79 -10.88 -5.61 -1.58
CA VAL A 79 -10.09 -6.75 -2.07
C VAL A 79 -8.69 -6.75 -1.48
N MET A 80 -8.07 -5.56 -1.34
CA MET A 80 -6.70 -5.43 -0.81
C MET A 80 -6.61 -5.62 0.70
N LEU A 81 -7.65 -5.26 1.44
CA LEU A 81 -7.62 -5.23 2.90
C LEU A 81 -7.21 -6.55 3.56
N PRO A 82 -7.83 -7.71 3.24
CA PRO A 82 -7.44 -8.97 3.88
C PRO A 82 -5.98 -9.33 3.63
N ARG A 83 -5.48 -9.05 2.43
CA ARG A 83 -4.07 -9.36 2.12
C ARG A 83 -3.12 -8.44 2.87
N MET A 84 -3.44 -7.16 2.99
CA MET A 84 -2.64 -6.21 3.76
C MET A 84 -2.57 -6.62 5.23
N GLU A 85 -3.69 -7.03 5.81
CA GLU A 85 -3.73 -7.52 7.20
C GLU A 85 -2.90 -8.79 7.36
N ALA A 86 -3.00 -9.73 6.43
CA ALA A 86 -2.23 -10.97 6.46
C ALA A 86 -0.72 -10.70 6.36
N ILE A 87 -0.30 -9.78 5.51
CA ILE A 87 1.11 -9.41 5.37
C ILE A 87 1.63 -8.77 6.66
N ALA A 88 0.86 -7.89 7.28
CA ALA A 88 1.25 -7.28 8.56
C ALA A 88 1.47 -8.35 9.64
N GLU A 89 0.60 -9.36 9.70
CA GLU A 89 0.77 -10.49 10.63
C GLU A 89 2.00 -11.33 10.30
N GLU A 90 2.24 -11.62 9.02
CA GLU A 90 3.42 -12.36 8.58
C GLU A 90 4.71 -11.64 9.00
N TRP A 91 4.76 -10.33 8.79
CA TRP A 91 5.93 -9.54 9.16
C TRP A 91 6.13 -9.48 10.67
N ALA A 92 5.03 -9.47 11.44
CA ALA A 92 5.09 -9.40 12.90
C ALA A 92 5.72 -10.66 13.53
N THR A 93 5.72 -11.78 12.81
CA THR A 93 6.38 -13.02 13.26
C THR A 93 7.84 -13.13 12.78
N GLY A 94 8.33 -12.10 12.08
CA GLY A 94 9.67 -12.09 11.50
C GLY A 94 10.76 -11.62 12.45
N SER A 95 11.86 -11.14 11.89
CA SER A 95 13.06 -10.77 12.65
C SER A 95 12.92 -9.41 13.36
N ASP A 96 13.90 -9.08 14.22
CA ASP A 96 13.96 -7.82 14.98
C ASP A 96 14.53 -6.66 14.17
N ASP A 97 14.44 -6.68 12.86
CA ASP A 97 14.91 -5.59 12.00
C ASP A 97 14.08 -4.31 12.27
N PRO A 98 14.70 -3.19 12.66
CA PRO A 98 13.97 -1.94 12.90
C PRO A 98 13.18 -1.45 11.68
N LEU A 99 13.70 -1.65 10.47
CA LEU A 99 12.99 -1.29 9.25
C LEU A 99 11.73 -2.15 9.07
N LEU A 100 11.81 -3.42 9.43
CA LEU A 100 10.65 -4.31 9.40
C LEU A 100 9.57 -3.83 10.37
N HIS A 101 9.95 -3.42 11.59
CA HIS A 101 9.00 -2.87 12.57
C HIS A 101 8.28 -1.64 12.01
N GLN A 102 9.01 -0.76 11.33
CA GLN A 102 8.41 0.41 10.70
C GLN A 102 7.43 0.00 9.61
N HIS A 103 7.78 -0.98 8.80
CA HIS A 103 6.90 -1.49 7.74
C HIS A 103 5.66 -2.19 8.30
N ILE A 104 5.78 -2.86 9.45
CA ILE A 104 4.62 -3.46 10.14
C ILE A 104 3.64 -2.36 10.56
N GLU A 105 4.13 -1.28 11.15
CA GLU A 105 3.29 -0.14 11.52
C GLU A 105 2.64 0.49 10.28
N ASP A 106 3.40 0.65 9.21
CA ASP A 106 2.89 1.20 7.95
C ASP A 106 1.77 0.33 7.38
N ALA A 107 1.97 -0.99 7.38
CA ALA A 107 0.95 -1.93 6.89
C ALA A 107 -0.30 -1.90 7.76
N SER A 108 -0.14 -1.83 9.08
CA SER A 108 -1.26 -1.76 10.03
C SER A 108 -2.04 -0.46 9.86
N ASN A 109 -1.35 0.67 9.72
CA ASN A 109 -1.98 1.96 9.49
C ASN A 109 -2.73 1.99 8.16
N LEU A 110 -2.13 1.45 7.11
CA LEU A 110 -2.79 1.39 5.80
C LEU A 110 -4.01 0.48 5.84
N ALA A 111 -3.92 -0.65 6.54
CA ALA A 111 -5.07 -1.54 6.72
C ALA A 111 -6.23 -0.81 7.42
N GLU A 112 -5.94 0.02 8.41
CA GLU A 112 -6.94 0.83 9.10
C GLU A 112 -7.60 1.84 8.14
N VAL A 113 -6.80 2.50 7.31
CA VAL A 113 -7.33 3.43 6.30
C VAL A 113 -8.20 2.69 5.28
N LEU A 114 -7.75 1.52 4.80
CA LEU A 114 -8.53 0.71 3.88
C LEU A 114 -9.85 0.25 4.51
N GLN A 115 -9.82 -0.16 5.78
CA GLN A 115 -11.03 -0.57 6.48
C GLN A 115 -12.03 0.58 6.57
N PHE A 116 -11.55 1.79 6.86
CA PHE A 116 -12.41 2.97 6.90
C PHE A 116 -13.04 3.24 5.53
N CYS A 117 -12.24 3.17 4.45
CA CYS A 117 -12.75 3.37 3.10
C CYS A 117 -13.85 2.36 2.74
N VAL A 118 -13.69 1.10 3.18
CA VAL A 118 -14.70 0.06 2.96
C VAL A 118 -15.97 0.34 3.76
N ASP A 119 -15.80 0.70 5.04
CA ASP A 119 -16.93 0.88 5.97
C ASP A 119 -17.83 2.06 5.58
N VAL A 120 -17.23 3.16 5.15
CA VAL A 120 -18.00 4.36 4.77
C VAL A 120 -18.19 4.51 3.28
N ARG A 121 -17.69 3.54 2.49
CA ARG A 121 -17.85 3.46 1.03
C ARG A 121 -17.31 4.68 0.29
N VAL A 122 -16.07 5.05 0.62
CA VAL A 122 -15.36 6.13 -0.05
C VAL A 122 -14.08 5.60 -0.67
N PRO A 123 -13.55 6.25 -1.73
CA PRO A 123 -12.31 5.80 -2.34
C PRO A 123 -11.10 6.19 -1.49
N LEU A 124 -9.96 5.54 -1.77
CA LEU A 124 -8.66 5.90 -1.22
C LEU A 124 -7.99 6.89 -2.18
N LEU A 125 -7.56 8.02 -1.67
CA LEU A 125 -6.89 9.07 -2.44
C LEU A 125 -5.41 9.14 -2.10
N PHE A 126 -4.61 9.53 -3.10
CA PHE A 126 -3.17 9.75 -2.97
C PHE A 126 -2.89 11.25 -3.11
N GLY A 127 -2.41 11.86 -2.05
CA GLY A 127 -2.19 13.31 -2.03
C GLY A 127 -0.79 13.76 -1.69
#